data_adefc7995d12078d4b47340c8a74e06d
#
_entry.id   adefc7995d12078d4b47340c8a74e06d
#
_cell.length_a   1.000
_cell.length_b   1.000
_cell.length_c   1.000
_cell.angle_alpha   90.00
_cell.angle_beta   90.00
_cell.angle_gamma   90.00
#
_symmetry.space_group_name_H-M   'P 1'
#
loop_
_entity.id
_entity.type
_entity.pdbx_description
1 polymer ?
#
loop_
_entity_poly.entity_id
_entity_poly.type
_entity_poly.pdbx_seq_one_letter_code
_entity_poly.pdbx_strand_id
1 'polypeptide(L)'
;MPAAEPVPQPGPSPAAGQQDRTGPAAPPAGTATLAAAPRVGLAVIAALAVAVELAVSARYGYHRDELYFLSAGQHLSFGYVDQPALTPLLARLSSLATGGTLAGLRVLPALTLGVLVLLTGAISRRLGANRAGQLLAALATATCAEYLGALHLLTTTTPDMLAWAVTLYLAVRLLDSRDPRWWLPIGITVGVGLAAKWNIAFLAAALLAGFAATATARPLLRSRWLVAGAVIAAALCAPDVIWQAMHGWPNLAVFHHLQGEAGHNRAVYWIAQVVYTGIAVTPLWIAGLVWSLRSAAGRTFRPAGIACAAVLVLQFVLGGKPYYPGGIYVFLFAAGAVPAGAGLAALPPIAGRVSRLAARMTVIVAAGAIGALVALPLLPAAALHTVPLQKINYDLAETIGWPRQVALIAREYHALPAAQREHTTILTGNYGEAGALQRFGPADGLPAAYSGANNFWLWGPPPAGDVDAIAVNPDLRLLRREFTTVRLVAIYTNGLGVSDDEEGVQIYVATGLRSSWAAVWPAFRDYA
;
A
#
# COMPACT_ATOMS: atom_id res chain seq x y z
N MET A 1 -9.61 29.91 -111.39
CA MET A 1 -8.76 29.74 -110.17
C MET A 1 -9.55 28.91 -109.16
N PRO A 2 -9.15 27.69 -108.91
CA PRO A 2 -9.94 26.79 -108.08
C PRO A 2 -9.57 26.99 -106.56
N ALA A 3 -10.59 26.81 -105.77
CA ALA A 3 -10.55 26.90 -104.29
C ALA A 3 -9.76 25.75 -103.68
N ALA A 4 -8.98 26.04 -102.65
CA ALA A 4 -8.19 25.09 -101.86
C ALA A 4 -9.06 24.29 -100.87
N GLU A 5 -8.92 22.98 -100.92
CA GLU A 5 -9.54 22.06 -99.97
C GLU A 5 -8.92 22.20 -98.55
N PRO A 6 -9.72 22.05 -97.52
CA PRO A 6 -9.19 22.08 -96.14
C PRO A 6 -8.57 20.73 -95.75
N VAL A 7 -7.38 20.77 -95.08
CA VAL A 7 -6.66 19.65 -94.50
C VAL A 7 -7.43 19.09 -93.33
N PRO A 8 -7.60 17.77 -93.16
CA PRO A 8 -8.24 17.18 -92.00
C PRO A 8 -7.35 17.24 -90.77
N GLN A 9 -7.96 17.68 -89.65
CA GLN A 9 -7.31 17.65 -88.35
C GLN A 9 -7.20 16.21 -87.78
N PRO A 10 -6.13 15.80 -87.10
CA PRO A 10 -6.03 14.50 -86.52
C PRO A 10 -6.95 14.38 -85.27
N GLY A 11 -7.71 13.30 -85.20
CA GLY A 11 -8.64 12.97 -84.13
C GLY A 11 -7.91 12.73 -82.75
N PRO A 12 -8.65 12.81 -81.66
CA PRO A 12 -8.07 12.67 -80.34
C PRO A 12 -7.47 11.26 -80.09
N SER A 13 -6.24 11.23 -79.62
CA SER A 13 -5.53 10.02 -79.18
C SER A 13 -6.28 9.30 -78.04
N PRO A 14 -6.36 7.98 -77.94
CA PRO A 14 -7.06 7.28 -76.90
C PRO A 14 -6.34 7.54 -75.54
N ALA A 15 -7.16 7.82 -74.52
CA ALA A 15 -6.77 8.06 -73.17
C ALA A 15 -5.83 6.95 -72.65
N ALA A 16 -4.63 7.36 -72.18
CA ALA A 16 -3.71 6.49 -71.46
C ALA A 16 -4.42 5.89 -70.25
N GLY A 17 -4.37 4.57 -70.16
CA GLY A 17 -5.00 3.80 -69.11
C GLY A 17 -4.61 4.33 -67.72
N GLN A 18 -5.60 4.51 -66.87
CA GLN A 18 -5.39 4.65 -65.41
C GLN A 18 -4.61 3.42 -64.95
N GLN A 19 -3.30 3.57 -64.76
CA GLN A 19 -2.52 2.63 -63.98
C GLN A 19 -3.07 2.65 -62.56
N ASP A 20 -3.74 1.56 -62.23
CA ASP A 20 -4.20 1.19 -60.90
C ASP A 20 -3.02 1.27 -59.94
N ARG A 21 -2.92 2.41 -59.22
CA ARG A 21 -1.96 2.58 -58.09
C ARG A 21 -2.52 1.87 -56.85
N THR A 22 -2.78 0.59 -56.96
CA THR A 22 -2.81 -0.29 -55.82
C THR A 22 -1.35 -0.55 -55.41
N GLY A 23 -0.74 0.44 -54.77
CA GLY A 23 0.44 0.19 -53.96
C GLY A 23 0.09 -0.94 -52.98
N PRO A 24 1.03 -1.82 -52.65
CA PRO A 24 0.76 -2.93 -51.72
C PRO A 24 0.14 -2.32 -50.46
N ALA A 25 -1.06 -2.81 -50.12
CA ALA A 25 -1.74 -2.43 -48.89
C ALA A 25 -0.73 -2.50 -47.76
N ALA A 26 -0.55 -1.42 -47.02
CA ALA A 26 0.32 -1.42 -45.85
C ALA A 26 -0.07 -2.63 -45.01
N PRO A 27 0.90 -3.47 -44.62
CA PRO A 27 0.59 -4.66 -43.83
C PRO A 27 -0.21 -4.22 -42.61
N PRO A 28 -1.24 -4.99 -42.20
CA PRO A 28 -2.00 -4.69 -41.00
C PRO A 28 -0.99 -4.46 -39.90
N ALA A 29 -1.18 -3.40 -39.08
CA ALA A 29 -0.26 -2.98 -38.03
C ALA A 29 0.18 -4.23 -37.26
N GLY A 30 1.35 -4.74 -37.63
CA GLY A 30 1.85 -6.02 -37.15
C GLY A 30 1.92 -5.95 -35.65
N THR A 31 1.47 -6.97 -34.99
CA THR A 31 1.72 -7.23 -33.57
C THR A 31 3.22 -7.02 -33.34
N ALA A 32 3.60 -5.84 -32.83
CA ALA A 32 4.98 -5.54 -32.52
C ALA A 32 5.48 -6.66 -31.62
N THR A 33 6.46 -7.43 -32.09
CA THR A 33 7.00 -8.54 -31.32
C THR A 33 7.55 -7.99 -30.01
N LEU A 34 6.92 -8.37 -28.91
CA LEU A 34 7.35 -7.93 -27.58
C LEU A 34 8.81 -8.31 -27.34
N ALA A 35 9.63 -7.39 -26.88
CA ALA A 35 11.01 -7.69 -26.53
C ALA A 35 11.09 -8.86 -25.55
N ALA A 36 12.10 -9.71 -25.71
CA ALA A 36 12.30 -10.84 -24.79
C ALA A 36 12.48 -10.33 -23.36
N ALA A 37 11.81 -10.98 -22.40
CA ALA A 37 11.95 -10.63 -20.99
C ALA A 37 13.37 -11.00 -20.49
N PRO A 38 14.08 -10.12 -19.78
CA PRO A 38 15.34 -10.44 -19.11
C PRO A 38 15.04 -11.20 -17.79
N ARG A 39 14.49 -12.42 -17.91
CA ARG A 39 13.93 -13.18 -16.78
C ARG A 39 14.91 -13.34 -15.62
N VAL A 40 16.16 -13.67 -15.91
CA VAL A 40 17.19 -13.81 -14.86
C VAL A 40 17.43 -12.47 -14.14
N GLY A 41 17.59 -11.37 -14.86
CA GLY A 41 17.80 -10.06 -14.26
C GLY A 41 16.61 -9.61 -13.40
N LEU A 42 15.38 -9.83 -13.87
CA LEU A 42 14.16 -9.52 -13.09
C LEU A 42 14.07 -10.38 -11.82
N ALA A 43 14.36 -11.69 -11.94
CA ALA A 43 14.35 -12.59 -10.79
C ALA A 43 15.44 -12.25 -9.76
N VAL A 44 16.63 -11.85 -10.22
CA VAL A 44 17.72 -11.41 -9.34
C VAL A 44 17.32 -10.14 -8.59
N ILE A 45 16.77 -9.12 -9.27
CA ILE A 45 16.32 -7.87 -8.61
C ILE A 45 15.24 -8.18 -7.58
N ALA A 46 14.24 -8.99 -7.93
CA ALA A 46 13.17 -9.38 -7.01
C ALA A 46 13.71 -10.17 -5.80
N ALA A 47 14.59 -11.14 -6.03
CA ALA A 47 15.18 -11.94 -4.96
C ALA A 47 16.06 -11.10 -4.02
N LEU A 48 16.82 -10.15 -4.55
CA LEU A 48 17.61 -9.22 -3.73
C LEU A 48 16.73 -8.31 -2.90
N ALA A 49 15.64 -7.77 -3.45
CA ALA A 49 14.69 -6.96 -2.70
C ALA A 49 14.06 -7.75 -1.54
N VAL A 50 13.59 -8.98 -1.81
CA VAL A 50 13.07 -9.88 -0.77
C VAL A 50 14.14 -10.20 0.28
N ALA A 51 15.38 -10.50 -0.14
CA ALA A 51 16.46 -10.84 0.77
C ALA A 51 16.82 -9.67 1.71
N VAL A 52 16.83 -8.43 1.20
CA VAL A 52 17.06 -7.23 2.03
C VAL A 52 15.97 -7.09 3.08
N GLU A 53 14.69 -7.20 2.72
CA GLU A 53 13.58 -7.15 3.66
C GLU A 53 13.67 -8.22 4.75
N LEU A 54 13.90 -9.47 4.34
CA LEU A 54 14.01 -10.58 5.29
C LEU A 54 15.24 -10.46 6.20
N ALA A 55 16.35 -9.93 5.70
CA ALA A 55 17.57 -9.74 6.51
C ALA A 55 17.38 -8.76 7.67
N VAL A 56 16.42 -7.82 7.55
CA VAL A 56 16.14 -6.82 8.58
C VAL A 56 14.79 -7.02 9.27
N SER A 57 14.02 -8.03 8.87
CA SER A 57 12.63 -8.26 9.31
C SER A 57 12.46 -8.43 10.83
N ALA A 58 13.47 -8.95 11.54
CA ALA A 58 13.42 -9.12 13.00
C ALA A 58 14.04 -7.95 13.79
N ARG A 59 14.47 -6.87 13.10
CA ARG A 59 15.10 -5.73 13.78
C ARG A 59 14.07 -4.79 14.36
N TYR A 60 14.43 -4.11 15.43
CA TYR A 60 13.66 -3.23 16.32
C TYR A 60 12.55 -3.97 17.08
N GLY A 61 11.45 -4.34 16.47
CA GLY A 61 10.33 -5.01 17.13
C GLY A 61 9.08 -5.04 16.25
N TYR A 62 7.96 -5.40 16.85
CA TYR A 62 6.65 -5.32 16.21
C TYR A 62 6.20 -3.86 16.07
N HIS A 63 5.58 -3.52 14.96
CA HIS A 63 4.82 -2.30 14.83
C HIS A 63 3.49 -2.42 15.59
N ARG A 64 2.95 -1.32 16.13
CA ARG A 64 1.68 -1.32 16.86
C ARG A 64 0.54 -1.97 16.06
N ASP A 65 0.46 -1.71 14.75
CA ASP A 65 -0.54 -2.32 13.88
C ASP A 65 -0.34 -3.82 13.73
N GLU A 66 0.90 -4.31 13.65
CA GLU A 66 1.19 -5.75 13.60
C GLU A 66 0.70 -6.46 14.87
N LEU A 67 0.88 -5.84 16.04
CA LEU A 67 0.36 -6.35 17.32
C LEU A 67 -1.17 -6.39 17.31
N TYR A 68 -1.80 -5.35 16.80
CA TYR A 68 -3.27 -5.30 16.64
C TYR A 68 -3.78 -6.36 15.67
N PHE A 69 -3.14 -6.55 14.50
CA PHE A 69 -3.55 -7.58 13.53
C PHE A 69 -3.34 -9.00 14.06
N LEU A 70 -2.32 -9.23 14.88
CA LEU A 70 -2.14 -10.51 15.58
C LEU A 70 -3.29 -10.76 16.56
N SER A 71 -3.70 -9.74 17.32
CA SER A 71 -4.86 -9.80 18.22
C SER A 71 -6.16 -10.03 17.45
N ALA A 72 -6.41 -9.25 16.39
CA ALA A 72 -7.57 -9.41 15.52
C ALA A 72 -7.59 -10.78 14.82
N GLY A 73 -6.42 -11.32 14.48
CA GLY A 73 -6.27 -12.67 13.94
C GLY A 73 -6.66 -13.79 14.91
N GLN A 74 -6.70 -13.52 16.22
CA GLN A 74 -7.22 -14.43 17.22
C GLN A 74 -8.76 -14.33 17.35
N HIS A 75 -9.34 -13.22 16.92
CA HIS A 75 -10.76 -12.90 16.95
C HIS A 75 -11.31 -12.69 15.54
N LEU A 76 -11.20 -13.71 14.67
CA LEU A 76 -11.57 -13.59 13.27
C LEU A 76 -13.03 -13.18 13.09
N SER A 77 -13.26 -12.17 12.27
CA SER A 77 -14.56 -11.61 11.92
C SER A 77 -14.61 -11.24 10.43
N PHE A 78 -15.79 -10.98 9.90
CA PHE A 78 -15.97 -10.54 8.51
C PHE A 78 -15.66 -9.06 8.28
N GLY A 79 -15.50 -8.29 9.35
CA GLY A 79 -15.10 -6.88 9.34
C GLY A 79 -14.62 -6.46 10.72
N TYR A 80 -14.01 -5.30 10.79
CA TYR A 80 -13.49 -4.69 12.01
C TYR A 80 -13.81 -3.19 12.00
N VAL A 81 -13.61 -2.51 13.13
CA VAL A 81 -13.91 -1.07 13.27
C VAL A 81 -13.20 -0.24 12.20
N ASP A 82 -11.95 -0.50 11.97
CA ASP A 82 -11.02 0.32 11.16
C ASP A 82 -10.59 -0.34 9.85
N GLN A 83 -10.94 -1.63 9.62
CA GLN A 83 -10.44 -2.39 8.49
C GLN A 83 -11.34 -3.58 8.10
N PRO A 84 -11.26 -4.05 6.84
CA PRO A 84 -11.85 -5.33 6.45
C PRO A 84 -11.07 -6.56 6.97
N ALA A 85 -11.61 -7.75 6.70
CA ALA A 85 -11.19 -9.02 7.31
C ALA A 85 -9.85 -9.59 6.82
N LEU A 86 -9.34 -9.19 5.65
CA LEU A 86 -8.24 -9.92 5.00
C LEU A 86 -6.92 -9.82 5.76
N THR A 87 -6.56 -8.64 6.29
CA THR A 87 -5.28 -8.46 6.98
C THR A 87 -5.19 -9.24 8.29
N PRO A 88 -6.20 -9.23 9.19
CA PRO A 88 -6.25 -10.14 10.34
C PRO A 88 -6.17 -11.62 9.98
N LEU A 89 -6.84 -12.04 8.89
CA LEU A 89 -6.74 -13.42 8.40
C LEU A 89 -5.31 -13.76 7.96
N LEU A 90 -4.64 -12.87 7.21
CA LEU A 90 -3.26 -13.06 6.78
C LEU A 90 -2.29 -13.09 7.97
N ALA A 91 -2.49 -12.25 8.99
CA ALA A 91 -1.71 -12.27 10.23
C ALA A 91 -1.89 -13.61 10.96
N ARG A 92 -3.13 -14.13 11.04
CA ARG A 92 -3.42 -15.45 11.62
C ARG A 92 -2.73 -16.57 10.86
N LEU A 93 -2.86 -16.62 9.53
CA LEU A 93 -2.24 -17.64 8.69
C LEU A 93 -0.72 -17.58 8.76
N SER A 94 -0.13 -16.39 8.72
CA SER A 94 1.31 -16.20 8.88
C SER A 94 1.79 -16.69 10.24
N SER A 95 1.08 -16.34 11.31
CA SER A 95 1.39 -16.78 12.67
C SER A 95 1.34 -18.32 12.80
N LEU A 96 0.32 -18.97 12.24
CA LEU A 96 0.21 -20.43 12.25
C LEU A 96 1.32 -21.10 11.44
N ALA A 97 1.71 -20.52 10.29
CA ALA A 97 2.73 -21.10 9.42
C ALA A 97 4.16 -20.96 9.96
N THR A 98 4.42 -19.92 10.77
CA THR A 98 5.78 -19.53 11.17
C THR A 98 6.01 -19.53 12.69
N GLY A 99 5.08 -20.10 13.47
CA GLY A 99 5.16 -20.14 14.92
C GLY A 99 5.01 -18.77 15.59
N GLY A 100 4.39 -17.78 14.93
CA GLY A 100 4.13 -16.45 15.50
C GLY A 100 5.36 -15.58 15.69
N THR A 101 6.45 -15.85 14.95
CA THR A 101 7.67 -15.03 15.02
C THR A 101 7.50 -13.74 14.23
N LEU A 102 8.19 -12.66 14.63
CA LEU A 102 8.18 -11.37 13.93
C LEU A 102 8.69 -11.52 12.49
N ALA A 103 9.83 -12.21 12.29
CA ALA A 103 10.37 -12.46 10.96
C ALA A 103 9.38 -13.25 10.08
N GLY A 104 8.69 -14.23 10.67
CA GLY A 104 7.67 -15.02 9.98
C GLY A 104 6.47 -14.17 9.54
N LEU A 105 6.02 -13.24 10.38
CA LEU A 105 4.94 -12.31 10.03
C LEU A 105 5.31 -11.45 8.81
N ARG A 106 6.57 -11.04 8.70
CA ARG A 106 7.08 -10.16 7.64
C ARG A 106 7.51 -10.87 6.36
N VAL A 107 7.39 -12.19 6.28
CA VAL A 107 7.65 -12.95 5.03
C VAL A 107 6.68 -12.53 3.92
N LEU A 108 5.39 -12.41 4.25
CA LEU A 108 4.36 -12.08 3.25
C LEU A 108 4.57 -10.68 2.62
N PRO A 109 4.77 -9.60 3.39
CA PRO A 109 5.10 -8.30 2.80
C PRO A 109 6.39 -8.33 1.98
N ALA A 110 7.46 -8.99 2.44
CA ALA A 110 8.70 -9.13 1.68
C ALA A 110 8.47 -9.83 0.32
N LEU A 111 7.71 -10.92 0.30
CA LEU A 111 7.34 -11.61 -0.95
C LEU A 111 6.47 -10.72 -1.85
N THR A 112 5.59 -9.92 -1.27
CA THR A 112 4.78 -8.94 -2.01
C THR A 112 5.67 -7.95 -2.75
N LEU A 113 6.73 -7.42 -2.14
CA LEU A 113 7.70 -6.56 -2.82
C LEU A 113 8.32 -7.26 -4.03
N GLY A 114 8.75 -8.51 -3.87
CA GLY A 114 9.28 -9.32 -4.98
C GLY A 114 8.28 -9.46 -6.14
N VAL A 115 7.01 -9.69 -5.83
CA VAL A 115 5.94 -9.78 -6.83
C VAL A 115 5.70 -8.44 -7.52
N LEU A 116 5.72 -7.31 -6.79
CA LEU A 116 5.60 -5.97 -7.39
C LEU A 116 6.73 -5.71 -8.39
N VAL A 117 7.97 -6.06 -8.05
CA VAL A 117 9.14 -5.94 -8.94
C VAL A 117 8.91 -6.72 -10.24
N LEU A 118 8.46 -7.97 -10.14
CA LEU A 118 8.19 -8.82 -11.31
C LEU A 118 7.00 -8.28 -12.14
N LEU A 119 5.93 -7.83 -11.50
CA LEU A 119 4.78 -7.24 -12.17
C LEU A 119 5.15 -5.95 -12.90
N THR A 120 5.97 -5.08 -12.30
CA THR A 120 6.44 -3.85 -12.95
C THR A 120 7.23 -4.18 -14.23
N GLY A 121 8.13 -5.16 -14.19
CA GLY A 121 8.83 -5.67 -15.36
C GLY A 121 7.87 -6.23 -16.43
N ALA A 122 6.85 -6.99 -16.01
CA ALA A 122 5.85 -7.56 -16.91
C ALA A 122 4.96 -6.49 -17.56
N ILE A 123 4.51 -5.49 -16.79
CA ILE A 123 3.78 -4.32 -17.32
C ILE A 123 4.67 -3.57 -18.31
N SER A 124 5.90 -3.22 -17.94
CA SER A 124 6.85 -2.50 -18.79
C SER A 124 7.06 -3.21 -20.13
N ARG A 125 7.21 -4.54 -20.11
CA ARG A 125 7.27 -5.35 -21.33
C ARG A 125 6.03 -5.21 -22.21
N ARG A 126 4.82 -5.25 -21.61
CA ARG A 126 3.55 -5.10 -22.32
C ARG A 126 3.39 -3.71 -22.94
N LEU A 127 3.90 -2.69 -22.27
CA LEU A 127 3.90 -1.33 -22.78
C LEU A 127 4.92 -1.10 -23.91
N GLY A 128 5.77 -2.11 -24.24
CA GLY A 128 6.72 -2.05 -25.33
C GLY A 128 8.15 -1.68 -24.92
N ALA A 129 8.49 -1.70 -23.63
CA ALA A 129 9.85 -1.44 -23.18
C ALA A 129 10.83 -2.51 -23.64
N ASN A 130 12.03 -2.11 -24.05
CA ASN A 130 13.14 -3.01 -24.32
C ASN A 130 13.69 -3.64 -23.02
N ARG A 131 14.66 -4.55 -23.12
CA ARG A 131 15.25 -5.23 -21.95
C ARG A 131 15.80 -4.27 -20.90
N ALA A 132 16.48 -3.20 -21.33
CA ALA A 132 17.04 -2.21 -20.42
C ALA A 132 15.93 -1.44 -19.67
N GLY A 133 14.85 -1.05 -20.37
CA GLY A 133 13.69 -0.43 -19.76
C GLY A 133 13.02 -1.35 -18.73
N GLN A 134 12.82 -2.64 -19.05
CA GLN A 134 12.25 -3.60 -18.10
C GLN A 134 13.08 -3.72 -16.81
N LEU A 135 14.41 -3.75 -16.91
CA LEU A 135 15.30 -3.80 -15.74
C LEU A 135 15.28 -2.48 -14.95
N LEU A 136 15.22 -1.32 -15.63
CA LEU A 136 15.10 -0.01 -14.97
C LEU A 136 13.78 0.10 -14.19
N ALA A 137 12.68 -0.35 -14.77
CA ALA A 137 11.37 -0.36 -14.09
C ALA A 137 11.39 -1.25 -12.84
N ALA A 138 11.92 -2.47 -12.96
CA ALA A 138 12.06 -3.39 -11.85
C ALA A 138 12.96 -2.83 -10.73
N LEU A 139 14.08 -2.22 -11.10
CA LEU A 139 15.00 -1.61 -10.15
C LEU A 139 14.37 -0.40 -9.45
N ALA A 140 13.66 0.45 -10.18
CA ALA A 140 12.91 1.57 -9.59
C ALA A 140 11.89 1.11 -8.55
N THR A 141 11.19 -0.01 -8.81
CA THR A 141 10.26 -0.61 -7.85
C THR A 141 10.99 -1.16 -6.62
N ALA A 142 12.10 -1.90 -6.83
CA ALA A 142 12.87 -2.50 -5.74
C ALA A 142 13.56 -1.48 -4.83
N THR A 143 13.79 -0.25 -5.31
CA THR A 143 14.47 0.83 -4.58
C THR A 143 13.53 1.97 -4.16
N CYS A 144 12.23 1.84 -4.42
CA CYS A 144 11.23 2.80 -4.00
C CYS A 144 11.10 2.80 -2.48
N ALA A 145 11.38 3.92 -1.82
CA ALA A 145 11.37 4.00 -0.36
C ALA A 145 10.00 3.69 0.24
N GLU A 146 8.92 4.10 -0.43
CA GLU A 146 7.54 3.77 -0.03
C GLU A 146 7.30 2.26 -0.01
N TYR A 147 7.76 1.54 -1.05
CA TYR A 147 7.58 0.08 -1.10
C TYR A 147 8.44 -0.63 -0.07
N LEU A 148 9.67 -0.18 0.13
CA LEU A 148 10.54 -0.72 1.17
C LEU A 148 9.91 -0.51 2.56
N GLY A 149 9.46 0.69 2.92
CA GLY A 149 8.86 0.96 4.22
C GLY A 149 7.52 0.25 4.42
N ALA A 150 6.59 0.41 3.48
CA ALA A 150 5.24 -0.15 3.60
C ALA A 150 5.21 -1.69 3.53
N LEU A 151 6.16 -2.32 2.83
CA LEU A 151 6.26 -3.78 2.70
C LEU A 151 7.31 -4.39 3.65
N HIS A 152 7.86 -3.58 4.57
CA HIS A 152 8.60 -4.07 5.73
C HIS A 152 7.67 -4.61 6.81
N LEU A 153 6.44 -4.10 6.88
CA LEU A 153 5.44 -4.41 7.91
C LEU A 153 4.26 -5.17 7.30
N LEU A 154 3.66 -6.07 8.08
CA LEU A 154 2.36 -6.63 7.71
C LEU A 154 1.25 -5.67 8.15
N THR A 155 0.75 -4.89 7.19
CA THR A 155 -0.38 -3.98 7.40
C THR A 155 -1.44 -4.16 6.32
N THR A 156 -2.54 -3.43 6.39
CA THR A 156 -3.57 -3.40 5.31
C THR A 156 -2.98 -2.98 3.97
N THR A 157 -1.86 -2.25 3.98
CA THR A 157 -1.18 -1.77 2.78
C THR A 157 -0.51 -2.91 1.99
N THR A 158 -0.08 -3.98 2.66
CA THR A 158 0.53 -5.14 1.99
C THR A 158 -0.40 -5.79 0.95
N PRO A 159 -1.59 -6.29 1.30
CA PRO A 159 -2.52 -6.86 0.32
C PRO A 159 -3.13 -5.80 -0.61
N ASP A 160 -3.31 -4.54 -0.17
CA ASP A 160 -3.82 -3.45 -0.98
C ASP A 160 -2.87 -3.12 -2.14
N MET A 161 -1.58 -2.90 -1.89
CA MET A 161 -0.58 -2.63 -2.94
C MET A 161 -0.48 -3.77 -3.95
N LEU A 162 -0.55 -5.02 -3.50
CA LEU A 162 -0.58 -6.17 -4.39
C LEU A 162 -1.82 -6.16 -5.28
N ALA A 163 -2.98 -5.92 -4.71
CA ALA A 163 -4.24 -5.84 -5.46
C ALA A 163 -4.23 -4.70 -6.49
N TRP A 164 -3.68 -3.54 -6.16
CA TRP A 164 -3.50 -2.42 -7.10
C TRP A 164 -2.59 -2.81 -8.27
N ALA A 165 -1.42 -3.39 -7.97
CA ALA A 165 -0.45 -3.80 -8.99
C ALA A 165 -1.03 -4.85 -9.95
N VAL A 166 -1.71 -5.85 -9.41
CA VAL A 166 -2.38 -6.90 -10.20
C VAL A 166 -3.51 -6.31 -11.03
N THR A 167 -4.34 -5.43 -10.44
CA THR A 167 -5.43 -4.75 -11.16
C THR A 167 -4.90 -3.93 -12.33
N LEU A 168 -3.82 -3.16 -12.15
CA LEU A 168 -3.18 -2.39 -13.22
C LEU A 168 -2.57 -3.29 -14.30
N TYR A 169 -1.92 -4.40 -13.91
CA TYR A 169 -1.43 -5.39 -14.87
C TYR A 169 -2.58 -5.97 -15.72
N LEU A 170 -3.69 -6.34 -15.09
CA LEU A 170 -4.86 -6.89 -15.77
C LEU A 170 -5.55 -5.84 -16.66
N ALA A 171 -5.61 -4.57 -16.22
CA ALA A 171 -6.09 -3.47 -17.04
C ALA A 171 -5.21 -3.26 -18.29
N VAL A 172 -3.88 -3.36 -18.15
CA VAL A 172 -2.95 -3.35 -19.29
C VAL A 172 -3.23 -4.53 -20.22
N ARG A 173 -3.48 -5.74 -19.69
CA ARG A 173 -3.86 -6.92 -20.49
C ARG A 173 -5.17 -6.73 -21.25
N LEU A 174 -6.17 -6.16 -20.57
CA LEU A 174 -7.46 -5.82 -21.18
C LEU A 174 -7.30 -4.82 -22.35
N LEU A 175 -6.49 -3.78 -22.15
CA LEU A 175 -6.24 -2.75 -23.16
C LEU A 175 -5.43 -3.26 -24.35
N ASP A 176 -4.45 -4.13 -24.10
CA ASP A 176 -3.55 -4.73 -25.10
C ASP A 176 -4.28 -5.77 -25.96
N SER A 177 -4.99 -6.73 -25.33
CA SER A 177 -5.68 -7.82 -26.02
C SER A 177 -7.06 -7.47 -26.55
N ARG A 178 -7.67 -6.41 -26.02
CA ARG A 178 -9.08 -6.03 -26.28
C ARG A 178 -10.09 -7.13 -25.91
N ASP A 179 -9.69 -8.18 -25.17
CA ASP A 179 -10.57 -9.24 -24.70
C ASP A 179 -11.29 -8.79 -23.41
N PRO A 180 -12.62 -8.56 -23.46
CA PRO A 180 -13.36 -8.08 -22.29
C PRO A 180 -13.46 -9.10 -21.15
N ARG A 181 -13.07 -10.35 -21.36
CA ARG A 181 -13.04 -11.37 -20.29
C ARG A 181 -12.06 -11.00 -19.18
N TRP A 182 -11.08 -10.13 -19.43
CA TRP A 182 -10.16 -9.63 -18.41
C TRP A 182 -10.86 -8.84 -17.29
N TRP A 183 -12.12 -8.40 -17.51
CA TRP A 183 -12.90 -7.82 -16.42
C TRP A 183 -13.20 -8.79 -15.27
N LEU A 184 -13.24 -10.11 -15.53
CA LEU A 184 -13.45 -11.10 -14.45
C LEU A 184 -12.30 -11.11 -13.44
N PRO A 185 -11.02 -11.37 -13.83
CA PRO A 185 -9.92 -11.31 -12.87
C PRO A 185 -9.71 -9.89 -12.31
N ILE A 186 -10.05 -8.81 -13.03
CA ILE A 186 -10.06 -7.45 -12.46
C ILE A 186 -11.08 -7.38 -11.32
N GLY A 187 -12.30 -7.90 -11.51
CA GLY A 187 -13.32 -7.93 -10.46
C GLY A 187 -12.88 -8.73 -9.24
N ILE A 188 -12.22 -9.89 -9.44
CA ILE A 188 -11.67 -10.69 -8.34
C ILE A 188 -10.61 -9.88 -7.58
N THR A 189 -9.64 -9.27 -8.27
CA THR A 189 -8.57 -8.52 -7.58
C THR A 189 -9.07 -7.28 -6.88
N VAL A 190 -10.03 -6.56 -7.47
CA VAL A 190 -10.68 -5.41 -6.82
C VAL A 190 -11.44 -5.88 -5.57
N GLY A 191 -12.20 -6.99 -5.66
CA GLY A 191 -12.93 -7.54 -4.53
C GLY A 191 -12.03 -7.99 -3.37
N VAL A 192 -10.93 -8.67 -3.68
CA VAL A 192 -9.90 -9.05 -2.70
C VAL A 192 -9.24 -7.81 -2.10
N GLY A 193 -8.96 -6.79 -2.91
CA GLY A 193 -8.43 -5.51 -2.43
C GLY A 193 -9.40 -4.79 -1.51
N LEU A 194 -10.71 -4.78 -1.83
CA LEU A 194 -11.76 -4.22 -0.96
C LEU A 194 -11.85 -4.98 0.37
N ALA A 195 -11.62 -6.29 0.37
CA ALA A 195 -11.55 -7.09 1.60
C ALA A 195 -10.27 -6.82 2.42
N ALA A 196 -9.29 -6.10 1.88
CA ALA A 196 -8.07 -5.66 2.56
C ALA A 196 -8.15 -4.19 3.01
N LYS A 197 -8.55 -3.31 2.09
CA LYS A 197 -8.63 -1.86 2.30
C LYS A 197 -9.54 -1.23 1.24
N TRP A 198 -10.46 -0.38 1.65
CA TRP A 198 -11.39 0.25 0.70
C TRP A 198 -10.71 1.23 -0.28
N ASN A 199 -9.45 1.53 -0.06
CA ASN A 199 -8.67 2.45 -0.89
C ASN A 199 -8.64 2.04 -2.38
N ILE A 200 -8.66 0.74 -2.71
CA ILE A 200 -8.69 0.26 -4.11
C ILE A 200 -9.93 0.71 -4.88
N ALA A 201 -11.03 1.08 -4.20
CA ALA A 201 -12.22 1.63 -4.85
C ALA A 201 -11.89 2.89 -5.66
N PHE A 202 -10.95 3.72 -5.19
CA PHE A 202 -10.49 4.91 -5.92
C PHE A 202 -9.80 4.52 -7.24
N LEU A 203 -8.97 3.48 -7.24
CA LEU A 203 -8.36 2.97 -8.46
C LEU A 203 -9.42 2.41 -9.43
N ALA A 204 -10.36 1.61 -8.92
CA ALA A 204 -11.43 1.02 -9.73
C ALA A 204 -12.29 2.10 -10.41
N ALA A 205 -12.73 3.12 -9.64
CA ALA A 205 -13.47 4.25 -10.15
C ALA A 205 -12.65 5.07 -11.18
N ALA A 206 -11.37 5.33 -10.88
CA ALA A 206 -10.48 6.07 -11.78
C ALA A 206 -10.20 5.30 -13.09
N LEU A 207 -10.07 3.96 -13.02
CA LEU A 207 -9.96 3.13 -14.24
C LEU A 207 -11.23 3.22 -15.09
N LEU A 208 -12.41 3.07 -14.49
CA LEU A 208 -13.68 3.23 -15.22
C LEU A 208 -13.79 4.61 -15.87
N ALA A 209 -13.41 5.67 -15.16
CA ALA A 209 -13.36 7.03 -15.70
C ALA A 209 -12.35 7.16 -16.85
N GLY A 210 -11.16 6.57 -16.74
CA GLY A 210 -10.14 6.54 -17.79
C GLY A 210 -10.61 5.81 -19.05
N PHE A 211 -11.30 4.67 -18.89
CA PHE A 211 -11.91 3.94 -20.00
C PHE A 211 -13.04 4.77 -20.64
N ALA A 212 -13.88 5.44 -19.86
CA ALA A 212 -14.96 6.30 -20.34
C ALA A 212 -14.43 7.54 -21.09
N ALA A 213 -13.35 8.14 -20.61
CA ALA A 213 -12.70 9.31 -21.22
C ALA A 213 -12.01 8.98 -22.56
N THR A 214 -11.66 7.70 -22.80
CA THR A 214 -10.90 7.30 -23.98
C THR A 214 -11.82 6.63 -25.02
N ALA A 215 -12.08 7.30 -26.13
CA ALA A 215 -13.03 6.83 -27.15
C ALA A 215 -12.75 5.39 -27.62
N THR A 216 -11.47 5.03 -27.80
CA THR A 216 -11.07 3.69 -28.22
C THR A 216 -11.29 2.61 -27.15
N ALA A 217 -11.36 2.96 -25.87
CA ALA A 217 -11.56 2.02 -24.77
C ALA A 217 -13.03 1.90 -24.32
N ARG A 218 -13.87 2.92 -24.59
CA ARG A 218 -15.31 2.93 -24.21
C ARG A 218 -16.08 1.64 -24.57
N PRO A 219 -15.87 0.99 -25.74
CA PRO A 219 -16.59 -0.24 -26.07
C PRO A 219 -16.38 -1.37 -25.05
N LEU A 220 -15.22 -1.40 -24.37
CA LEU A 220 -14.92 -2.41 -23.34
C LEU A 220 -15.81 -2.25 -22.10
N LEU A 221 -16.34 -1.04 -21.83
CA LEU A 221 -17.28 -0.79 -20.74
C LEU A 221 -18.69 -1.36 -20.99
N ARG A 222 -19.05 -1.60 -22.26
CA ARG A 222 -20.38 -2.14 -22.63
C ARG A 222 -20.42 -3.67 -22.56
N SER A 223 -19.46 -4.30 -21.92
CA SER A 223 -19.33 -5.74 -21.85
C SER A 223 -20.07 -6.34 -20.65
N ARG A 224 -20.78 -7.45 -20.87
CA ARG A 224 -21.35 -8.29 -19.80
C ARG A 224 -20.28 -8.75 -18.79
N TRP A 225 -19.03 -8.87 -19.22
CA TRP A 225 -17.92 -9.29 -18.36
C TRP A 225 -17.54 -8.22 -17.34
N LEU A 226 -17.74 -6.92 -17.64
CA LEU A 226 -17.62 -5.86 -16.64
C LEU A 226 -18.67 -6.02 -15.55
N VAL A 227 -19.92 -6.27 -15.93
CA VAL A 227 -21.01 -6.49 -14.95
C VAL A 227 -20.70 -7.73 -14.09
N ALA A 228 -20.28 -8.83 -14.71
CA ALA A 228 -19.90 -10.04 -13.99
C ALA A 228 -18.72 -9.80 -13.02
N GLY A 229 -17.68 -9.07 -13.47
CA GLY A 229 -16.56 -8.68 -12.61
C GLY A 229 -16.99 -7.78 -11.45
N ALA A 230 -17.89 -6.82 -11.70
CA ALA A 230 -18.42 -5.95 -10.65
C ALA A 230 -19.25 -6.73 -9.62
N VAL A 231 -20.07 -7.70 -10.07
CA VAL A 231 -20.82 -8.60 -9.17
C VAL A 231 -19.87 -9.43 -8.32
N ILE A 232 -18.79 -9.97 -8.89
CA ILE A 232 -17.78 -10.72 -8.13
C ILE A 232 -17.11 -9.81 -7.08
N ALA A 233 -16.71 -8.59 -7.47
CA ALA A 233 -16.11 -7.65 -6.53
C ALA A 233 -17.06 -7.28 -5.38
N ALA A 234 -18.33 -7.02 -5.70
CA ALA A 234 -19.37 -6.76 -4.70
C ALA A 234 -19.60 -7.95 -3.78
N ALA A 235 -19.66 -9.17 -4.32
CA ALA A 235 -19.83 -10.40 -3.51
C ALA A 235 -18.66 -10.64 -2.55
N LEU A 236 -17.42 -10.35 -2.96
CA LEU A 236 -16.24 -10.46 -2.10
C LEU A 236 -16.18 -9.38 -1.02
N CYS A 237 -16.70 -8.17 -1.31
CA CYS A 237 -16.77 -7.07 -0.35
C CYS A 237 -17.98 -7.18 0.60
N ALA A 238 -19.05 -7.87 0.17
CA ALA A 238 -20.33 -7.94 0.89
C ALA A 238 -20.22 -8.37 2.37
N PRO A 239 -19.38 -9.36 2.75
CA PRO A 239 -19.26 -9.75 4.16
C PRO A 239 -18.83 -8.60 5.06
N ASP A 240 -17.86 -7.78 4.65
CA ASP A 240 -17.43 -6.60 5.40
C ASP A 240 -18.52 -5.52 5.45
N VAL A 241 -19.12 -5.20 4.32
CA VAL A 241 -20.22 -4.21 4.25
C VAL A 241 -21.39 -4.59 5.15
N ILE A 242 -21.77 -5.87 5.16
CA ILE A 242 -22.83 -6.39 6.04
C ILE A 242 -22.40 -6.27 7.51
N TRP A 243 -21.16 -6.63 7.83
CA TRP A 243 -20.62 -6.48 9.18
C TRP A 243 -20.65 -5.02 9.64
N GLN A 244 -20.21 -4.08 8.82
CA GLN A 244 -20.24 -2.64 9.10
C GLN A 244 -21.69 -2.18 9.37
N ALA A 245 -22.64 -2.60 8.54
CA ALA A 245 -24.06 -2.24 8.72
C ALA A 245 -24.63 -2.80 10.03
N MET A 246 -24.28 -4.03 10.39
CA MET A 246 -24.75 -4.66 11.65
C MET A 246 -24.16 -4.01 12.90
N HIS A 247 -23.00 -3.35 12.80
CA HIS A 247 -22.31 -2.68 13.91
C HIS A 247 -22.44 -1.15 13.90
N GLY A 248 -23.36 -0.59 13.09
CA GLY A 248 -23.63 0.85 13.05
C GLY A 248 -22.56 1.68 12.34
N TRP A 249 -21.86 1.09 11.37
CA TRP A 249 -20.85 1.75 10.53
C TRP A 249 -19.67 2.37 11.31
N PRO A 250 -18.98 1.62 12.18
CA PRO A 250 -17.90 2.16 13.00
C PRO A 250 -16.76 2.75 12.16
N ASN A 251 -16.53 2.23 10.96
CA ASN A 251 -15.52 2.75 10.03
C ASN A 251 -15.74 4.23 9.65
N LEU A 252 -17.00 4.72 9.71
CA LEU A 252 -17.27 6.16 9.48
C LEU A 252 -16.70 7.03 10.61
N ALA A 253 -16.68 6.54 11.85
CA ALA A 253 -16.07 7.28 12.97
C ALA A 253 -14.56 7.40 12.75
N VAL A 254 -13.89 6.30 12.37
CA VAL A 254 -12.46 6.31 12.01
C VAL A 254 -12.21 7.26 10.85
N PHE A 255 -13.05 7.23 9.80
CA PHE A 255 -12.92 8.14 8.66
C PHE A 255 -13.04 9.61 9.08
N HIS A 256 -13.97 9.95 9.96
CA HIS A 256 -14.11 11.32 10.49
C HIS A 256 -12.90 11.75 11.30
N HIS A 257 -12.33 10.86 12.11
CA HIS A 257 -11.09 11.13 12.84
C HIS A 257 -9.94 11.47 11.87
N LEU A 258 -9.73 10.65 10.84
CA LEU A 258 -8.70 10.89 9.81
C LEU A 258 -8.90 12.19 9.02
N GLN A 259 -10.13 12.70 8.89
CA GLN A 259 -10.39 13.99 8.26
C GLN A 259 -9.74 15.17 9.01
N GLY A 260 -9.47 15.04 10.31
CA GLY A 260 -8.72 16.01 11.09
C GLY A 260 -7.31 16.27 10.54
N GLU A 261 -6.68 15.26 9.94
CA GLU A 261 -5.34 15.35 9.36
C GLU A 261 -5.31 15.89 7.91
N ALA A 262 -6.48 16.06 7.26
CA ALA A 262 -6.57 16.36 5.84
C ALA A 262 -5.83 17.66 5.43
N GLY A 263 -5.80 18.67 6.29
CA GLY A 263 -5.07 19.92 6.05
C GLY A 263 -3.55 19.69 5.99
N HIS A 264 -3.01 18.96 6.96
CA HIS A 264 -1.60 18.59 7.00
C HIS A 264 -1.22 17.72 5.80
N ASN A 265 -2.01 16.69 5.53
CA ASN A 265 -1.77 15.78 4.41
C ASN A 265 -1.68 16.52 3.07
N ARG A 266 -2.60 17.48 2.80
CA ARG A 266 -2.53 18.30 1.58
C ARG A 266 -1.26 19.13 1.51
N ALA A 267 -0.82 19.72 2.63
CA ALA A 267 0.37 20.56 2.66
C ALA A 267 1.64 19.83 2.25
N VAL A 268 1.78 18.56 2.65
CA VAL A 268 2.98 17.75 2.37
C VAL A 268 2.83 16.83 1.16
N TYR A 269 1.64 16.69 0.60
CA TYR A 269 1.28 15.64 -0.36
C TYR A 269 2.23 15.52 -1.55
N TRP A 270 2.46 16.62 -2.29
CA TRP A 270 3.26 16.56 -3.52
C TRP A 270 4.74 16.35 -3.26
N ILE A 271 5.28 16.91 -2.18
CA ILE A 271 6.67 16.66 -1.81
C ILE A 271 6.86 15.22 -1.33
N ALA A 272 5.86 14.69 -0.64
CA ALA A 272 5.86 13.29 -0.22
C ALA A 272 5.90 12.32 -1.41
N GLN A 273 5.21 12.61 -2.54
CA GLN A 273 5.32 11.78 -3.74
C GLN A 273 6.75 11.67 -4.26
N VAL A 274 7.54 12.74 -4.14
CA VAL A 274 8.95 12.76 -4.54
C VAL A 274 9.83 12.02 -3.54
N VAL A 275 9.61 12.24 -2.25
CA VAL A 275 10.40 11.62 -1.17
C VAL A 275 10.12 10.13 -1.08
N TYR A 276 8.86 9.73 -1.11
CA TYR A 276 8.42 8.34 -0.97
C TYR A 276 8.84 7.48 -2.17
N THR A 277 8.73 8.00 -3.39
CA THR A 277 9.25 7.26 -4.55
C THR A 277 10.78 7.29 -4.62
N GLY A 278 11.41 8.32 -4.07
CA GLY A 278 12.84 8.59 -4.17
C GLY A 278 13.17 9.55 -5.31
N ILE A 279 14.02 10.53 -5.03
CA ILE A 279 14.38 11.63 -5.95
C ILE A 279 14.91 11.10 -7.29
N ALA A 280 15.73 10.04 -7.28
CA ALA A 280 16.33 9.48 -8.50
C ALA A 280 15.33 8.76 -9.42
N VAL A 281 14.24 8.22 -8.88
CA VAL A 281 13.20 7.53 -9.67
C VAL A 281 12.01 8.43 -9.98
N THR A 282 11.91 9.58 -9.33
CA THR A 282 10.86 10.58 -9.62
C THR A 282 10.77 10.95 -11.10
N PRO A 283 11.86 11.23 -11.84
CA PRO A 283 11.76 11.50 -13.28
C PRO A 283 11.15 10.34 -14.08
N LEU A 284 11.30 9.10 -13.60
CA LEU A 284 10.78 7.93 -14.30
C LEU A 284 9.26 7.86 -14.23
N TRP A 285 8.64 8.05 -13.04
CA TRP A 285 7.18 8.02 -12.95
C TRP A 285 6.53 9.24 -13.62
N ILE A 286 7.17 10.43 -13.56
CA ILE A 286 6.69 11.61 -14.30
C ILE A 286 6.73 11.34 -15.82
N ALA A 287 7.84 10.79 -16.32
CA ALA A 287 7.95 10.39 -17.72
C ALA A 287 6.88 9.36 -18.10
N GLY A 288 6.55 8.42 -17.20
CA GLY A 288 5.50 7.43 -17.39
C GLY A 288 4.11 8.05 -17.51
N LEU A 289 3.80 9.01 -16.66
CA LEU A 289 2.56 9.76 -16.73
C LEU A 289 2.46 10.55 -18.04
N VAL A 290 3.50 11.30 -18.40
CA VAL A 290 3.55 12.06 -19.66
C VAL A 290 3.47 11.14 -20.87
N TRP A 291 4.20 10.02 -20.87
CA TRP A 291 4.18 9.06 -21.98
C TRP A 291 2.79 8.47 -22.18
N SER A 292 2.14 8.02 -21.10
CA SER A 292 0.80 7.41 -21.18
C SER A 292 -0.28 8.40 -21.63
N LEU A 293 -0.18 9.68 -21.25
CA LEU A 293 -1.18 10.70 -21.55
C LEU A 293 -0.98 11.35 -22.93
N ARG A 294 0.28 11.59 -23.35
CA ARG A 294 0.59 12.45 -24.51
C ARG A 294 1.19 11.70 -25.69
N SER A 295 1.91 10.58 -25.50
CA SER A 295 2.58 9.93 -26.62
C SER A 295 1.62 9.15 -27.51
N ALA A 296 1.94 9.07 -28.81
CA ALA A 296 1.21 8.22 -29.75
C ALA A 296 1.37 6.74 -29.42
N ALA A 297 2.56 6.32 -28.97
CA ALA A 297 2.85 4.94 -28.54
C ALA A 297 2.07 4.54 -27.26
N GLY A 298 1.86 5.49 -26.33
CA GLY A 298 1.11 5.26 -25.09
C GLY A 298 -0.41 5.30 -25.26
N ARG A 299 -0.91 5.68 -26.45
CA ARG A 299 -2.36 5.93 -26.68
C ARG A 299 -3.26 4.77 -26.28
N THR A 300 -2.84 3.53 -26.52
CA THR A 300 -3.59 2.33 -26.12
C THR A 300 -3.77 2.25 -24.61
N PHE A 301 -2.78 2.68 -23.83
CA PHE A 301 -2.74 2.59 -22.38
C PHE A 301 -3.15 3.89 -21.67
N ARG A 302 -3.60 4.90 -22.45
CA ARG A 302 -4.08 6.19 -21.91
C ARG A 302 -5.15 6.05 -20.83
N PRO A 303 -6.11 5.09 -20.87
CA PRO A 303 -7.04 4.88 -19.76
C PRO A 303 -6.37 4.66 -18.42
N ALA A 304 -5.32 3.85 -18.37
CA ALA A 304 -4.54 3.61 -17.14
C ALA A 304 -3.75 4.85 -16.70
N GLY A 305 -3.19 5.61 -17.66
CA GLY A 305 -2.52 6.89 -17.36
C GLY A 305 -3.48 7.93 -16.77
N ILE A 306 -4.70 8.04 -17.33
CA ILE A 306 -5.77 8.92 -16.80
C ILE A 306 -6.16 8.46 -15.38
N ALA A 307 -6.30 7.15 -15.16
CA ALA A 307 -6.62 6.61 -13.86
C ALA A 307 -5.55 6.96 -12.81
N CYS A 308 -4.27 6.81 -13.14
CA CYS A 308 -3.17 7.20 -12.24
C CYS A 308 -3.20 8.71 -11.92
N ALA A 309 -3.40 9.57 -12.94
CA ALA A 309 -3.53 11.02 -12.73
C ALA A 309 -4.75 11.36 -11.85
N ALA A 310 -5.89 10.71 -12.11
CA ALA A 310 -7.11 10.92 -11.34
C ALA A 310 -6.94 10.50 -9.87
N VAL A 311 -6.28 9.37 -9.61
CA VAL A 311 -5.99 8.92 -8.24
C VAL A 311 -5.11 9.93 -7.51
N LEU A 312 -4.02 10.42 -8.12
CA LEU A 312 -3.14 11.43 -7.51
C LEU A 312 -3.91 12.70 -7.14
N VAL A 313 -4.73 13.20 -8.06
CA VAL A 313 -5.52 14.40 -7.83
C VAL A 313 -6.62 14.16 -6.79
N LEU A 314 -7.32 13.02 -6.87
CA LEU A 314 -8.42 12.70 -5.97
C LEU A 314 -7.95 12.55 -4.52
N GLN A 315 -6.84 11.84 -4.29
CA GLN A 315 -6.26 11.68 -2.96
C GLN A 315 -5.78 13.03 -2.39
N PHE A 316 -5.19 13.90 -3.22
CA PHE A 316 -4.86 15.27 -2.81
C PHE A 316 -6.10 16.07 -2.40
N VAL A 317 -7.14 16.07 -3.23
CA VAL A 317 -8.39 16.83 -2.96
C VAL A 317 -9.08 16.34 -1.68
N LEU A 318 -9.13 15.03 -1.48
CA LEU A 318 -9.73 14.42 -0.29
C LEU A 318 -8.87 14.57 0.98
N GLY A 319 -7.60 15.01 0.86
CA GLY A 319 -6.67 15.09 1.99
C GLY A 319 -6.27 13.71 2.51
N GLY A 320 -6.26 12.71 1.64
CA GLY A 320 -5.80 11.36 1.96
C GLY A 320 -4.33 11.33 2.36
N LYS A 321 -3.93 10.31 3.12
CA LYS A 321 -2.52 10.13 3.50
C LYS A 321 -1.64 10.05 2.24
N PRO A 322 -0.46 10.69 2.21
CA PRO A 322 0.35 10.81 0.99
C PRO A 322 0.76 9.48 0.36
N TYR A 323 0.81 8.39 1.12
CA TYR A 323 1.15 7.05 0.61
C TYR A 323 -0.06 6.29 -0.01
N TYR A 324 -1.28 6.78 0.13
CA TYR A 324 -2.46 6.08 -0.41
C TYR A 324 -2.42 5.79 -1.92
N PRO A 325 -1.85 6.64 -2.79
CA PRO A 325 -1.74 6.35 -4.21
C PRO A 325 -0.61 5.36 -4.56
N GLY A 326 0.16 4.86 -3.61
CA GLY A 326 1.39 4.08 -3.82
C GLY A 326 1.31 2.97 -4.87
N GLY A 327 0.18 2.26 -4.92
CA GLY A 327 -0.02 1.19 -5.90
C GLY A 327 0.04 1.60 -7.38
N ILE A 328 -0.13 2.91 -7.72
CA ILE A 328 -0.05 3.35 -9.13
C ILE A 328 1.37 3.38 -9.68
N TYR A 329 2.39 3.50 -8.81
CA TYR A 329 3.77 3.65 -9.26
C TYR A 329 4.28 2.43 -10.01
N VAL A 330 3.75 1.24 -9.76
CA VAL A 330 4.02 0.03 -10.55
C VAL A 330 3.75 0.27 -12.05
N PHE A 331 2.63 0.91 -12.39
CA PHE A 331 2.33 1.27 -13.78
C PHE A 331 3.17 2.47 -14.25
N LEU A 332 3.35 3.49 -13.44
CA LEU A 332 4.06 4.71 -13.83
C LEU A 332 5.56 4.46 -14.06
N PHE A 333 6.22 3.64 -13.22
CA PHE A 333 7.61 3.20 -13.47
C PHE A 333 7.71 2.36 -14.74
N ALA A 334 6.77 1.44 -14.94
CA ALA A 334 6.73 0.61 -16.13
C ALA A 334 6.55 1.45 -17.41
N ALA A 335 5.68 2.45 -17.38
CA ALA A 335 5.40 3.34 -18.51
C ALA A 335 6.59 4.27 -18.80
N GLY A 336 7.22 4.84 -17.77
CA GLY A 336 8.40 5.71 -17.93
C GLY A 336 9.63 4.98 -18.43
N ALA A 337 9.71 3.69 -18.16
CA ALA A 337 10.79 2.85 -18.66
C ALA A 337 10.75 2.64 -20.19
N VAL A 338 9.61 2.86 -20.84
CA VAL A 338 9.51 2.77 -22.32
C VAL A 338 10.37 3.85 -22.99
N PRO A 339 10.16 5.16 -22.77
CA PRO A 339 11.00 6.19 -23.35
C PRO A 339 12.44 6.16 -22.80
N ALA A 340 12.64 5.81 -21.52
CA ALA A 340 13.96 5.70 -20.93
C ALA A 340 14.81 4.61 -21.61
N GLY A 341 14.23 3.44 -21.87
CA GLY A 341 14.89 2.33 -22.57
C GLY A 341 15.14 2.64 -24.05
N ALA A 342 14.21 3.31 -24.73
CA ALA A 342 14.39 3.76 -26.12
C ALA A 342 15.53 4.78 -26.23
N GLY A 343 15.60 5.76 -25.32
CA GLY A 343 16.69 6.73 -25.29
C GLY A 343 18.06 6.08 -25.07
N LEU A 344 18.13 4.99 -24.27
CA LEU A 344 19.37 4.20 -24.14
C LEU A 344 19.75 3.45 -25.44
N ALA A 345 18.74 2.95 -26.18
CA ALA A 345 18.98 2.23 -27.42
C ALA A 345 19.46 3.14 -28.57
N ALA A 346 19.11 4.44 -28.55
CA ALA A 346 19.49 5.42 -29.55
C ALA A 346 20.95 5.88 -29.46
N LEU A 347 21.70 5.47 -28.44
CA LEU A 347 23.08 5.89 -28.22
C LEU A 347 24.08 5.12 -29.11
N PRO A 348 25.26 5.70 -29.51
CA PRO A 348 26.28 5.02 -30.30
C PRO A 348 26.86 3.76 -29.65
N PRO A 349 27.57 2.86 -30.41
CA PRO A 349 27.68 1.44 -30.10
C PRO A 349 28.46 1.08 -28.83
N ILE A 350 28.06 -0.05 -28.32
CA ILE A 350 28.51 -0.94 -27.22
C ILE A 350 29.05 -0.27 -25.95
N ALA A 351 30.18 0.45 -25.94
CA ALA A 351 30.76 1.00 -24.71
C ALA A 351 29.92 2.15 -24.11
N GLY A 352 29.34 3.02 -24.94
CA GLY A 352 28.50 4.13 -24.48
C GLY A 352 27.12 3.72 -23.95
N ARG A 353 26.53 2.64 -24.50
CA ARG A 353 25.22 2.11 -24.04
C ARG A 353 25.35 1.40 -22.69
N VAL A 354 26.35 0.52 -22.57
CA VAL A 354 26.58 -0.23 -21.32
C VAL A 354 26.97 0.73 -20.19
N SER A 355 27.85 1.70 -20.45
CA SER A 355 28.27 2.65 -19.42
C SER A 355 27.12 3.55 -18.94
N ARG A 356 26.23 3.99 -19.83
CA ARG A 356 25.09 4.86 -19.44
C ARG A 356 23.96 4.09 -18.77
N LEU A 357 23.68 2.85 -19.18
CA LEU A 357 22.77 1.98 -18.45
C LEU A 357 23.31 1.70 -17.04
N ALA A 358 24.58 1.30 -16.94
CA ALA A 358 25.25 1.06 -15.67
C ALA A 358 25.22 2.33 -14.80
N ALA A 359 25.56 3.50 -15.34
CA ALA A 359 25.51 4.75 -14.60
C ALA A 359 24.10 5.07 -14.08
N ARG A 360 23.05 4.91 -14.90
CA ARG A 360 21.65 5.11 -14.44
C ARG A 360 21.25 4.11 -13.36
N MET A 361 21.59 2.84 -13.53
CA MET A 361 21.34 1.82 -12.52
C MET A 361 22.10 2.12 -11.23
N THR A 362 23.35 2.55 -11.31
CA THR A 362 24.15 2.97 -10.15
C THR A 362 23.53 4.14 -9.41
N VAL A 363 23.05 5.18 -10.13
CA VAL A 363 22.36 6.32 -9.51
C VAL A 363 21.08 5.87 -8.81
N ILE A 364 20.27 5.00 -9.45
CA ILE A 364 19.05 4.48 -8.84
C ILE A 364 19.38 3.63 -7.60
N VAL A 365 20.38 2.77 -7.67
CA VAL A 365 20.81 1.95 -6.52
C VAL A 365 21.36 2.81 -5.38
N ALA A 366 22.21 3.80 -5.69
CA ALA A 366 22.75 4.71 -4.66
C ALA A 366 21.64 5.53 -3.98
N ALA A 367 20.71 6.07 -4.76
CA ALA A 367 19.55 6.76 -4.21
C ALA A 367 18.59 5.81 -3.45
N GLY A 368 18.44 4.57 -3.94
CA GLY A 368 17.68 3.52 -3.27
C GLY A 368 18.31 3.12 -1.94
N ALA A 369 19.63 3.11 -1.83
CA ALA A 369 20.32 2.88 -0.55
C ALA A 369 20.01 3.99 0.49
N ILE A 370 19.90 5.25 0.04
CA ILE A 370 19.44 6.35 0.90
C ILE A 370 17.98 6.14 1.29
N GLY A 371 17.12 5.79 0.33
CA GLY A 371 15.72 5.47 0.58
C GLY A 371 15.56 4.30 1.57
N ALA A 372 16.36 3.24 1.41
CA ALA A 372 16.38 2.10 2.32
C ALA A 372 16.82 2.48 3.74
N LEU A 373 17.78 3.42 3.88
CA LEU A 373 18.21 3.91 5.19
C LEU A 373 17.08 4.61 5.95
N VAL A 374 16.20 5.31 5.22
CA VAL A 374 15.03 5.98 5.80
C VAL A 374 13.87 5.01 6.01
N ALA A 375 13.69 4.05 5.09
CA ALA A 375 12.55 3.16 5.08
C ALA A 375 12.70 1.94 6.01
N LEU A 376 13.92 1.45 6.20
CA LEU A 376 14.21 0.17 6.87
C LEU A 376 15.03 0.37 8.15
N PRO A 377 14.92 -0.53 9.14
CA PRO A 377 15.67 -0.48 10.38
C PRO A 377 17.15 -0.89 10.17
N LEU A 378 17.90 -0.14 9.35
CA LEU A 378 19.30 -0.44 9.01
C LEU A 378 20.27 0.02 10.09
N LEU A 379 19.97 1.10 10.80
CA LEU A 379 20.78 1.60 11.91
C LEU A 379 20.44 0.83 13.22
N PRO A 380 21.31 0.81 14.22
CA PRO A 380 20.91 0.44 15.57
C PRO A 380 19.81 1.37 16.09
N ALA A 381 18.81 0.86 16.84
CA ALA A 381 17.69 1.67 17.33
C ALA A 381 18.15 2.90 18.13
N ALA A 382 19.20 2.75 18.95
CA ALA A 382 19.79 3.88 19.70
C ALA A 382 20.32 5.02 18.82
N ALA A 383 20.69 4.73 17.56
CA ALA A 383 21.19 5.77 16.65
C ALA A 383 20.08 6.73 16.20
N LEU A 384 18.80 6.36 16.33
CA LEU A 384 17.66 7.22 15.98
C LEU A 384 17.57 8.46 16.89
N HIS A 385 18.17 8.41 18.09
CA HIS A 385 18.28 9.59 18.93
C HIS A 385 19.14 10.69 18.30
N THR A 386 20.23 10.33 17.64
CA THR A 386 21.17 11.27 17.01
C THR A 386 20.89 11.51 15.53
N VAL A 387 20.35 10.51 14.84
CA VAL A 387 19.95 10.56 13.42
C VAL A 387 18.44 10.32 13.35
N PRO A 388 17.61 11.35 13.50
CA PRO A 388 16.17 11.21 13.75
C PRO A 388 15.39 10.84 12.47
N LEU A 389 15.65 9.65 11.91
CA LEU A 389 14.98 9.14 10.72
C LEU A 389 13.47 8.95 10.94
N GLN A 390 13.04 8.70 12.18
CA GLN A 390 11.63 8.60 12.57
C GLN A 390 10.84 9.90 12.30
N LYS A 391 11.49 11.05 12.16
CA LYS A 391 10.81 12.29 11.73
C LYS A 391 10.40 12.27 10.26
N ILE A 392 10.99 11.37 9.45
CA ILE A 392 10.67 11.18 8.02
C ILE A 392 9.80 9.92 7.87
N ASN A 393 10.19 8.83 8.53
CA ASN A 393 9.45 7.58 8.59
C ASN A 393 9.17 7.23 10.06
N TYR A 394 8.03 7.66 10.52
CA TYR A 394 7.60 7.54 11.90
C TYR A 394 7.40 6.07 12.32
N ASP A 395 7.03 5.18 11.39
CA ASP A 395 6.82 3.74 11.64
C ASP A 395 8.08 3.05 12.23
N LEU A 396 9.29 3.59 11.99
CA LEU A 396 10.52 3.06 12.58
C LEU A 396 10.50 3.15 14.10
N ALA A 397 10.04 4.25 14.67
CA ALA A 397 9.98 4.45 16.11
C ALA A 397 8.87 3.61 16.76
N GLU A 398 7.73 3.47 16.09
CA GLU A 398 6.57 2.69 16.54
C GLU A 398 6.84 1.19 16.69
N THR A 399 7.99 0.72 16.24
CA THR A 399 8.43 -0.67 16.43
C THR A 399 9.29 -0.87 17.68
N ILE A 400 9.60 0.19 18.44
CA ILE A 400 10.60 0.16 19.51
C ILE A 400 9.90 0.08 20.87
N GLY A 401 10.45 -0.75 21.77
CA GLY A 401 10.23 -0.63 23.21
C GLY A 401 9.09 -1.44 23.80
N TRP A 402 8.21 -2.08 23.03
CA TRP A 402 7.05 -2.83 23.54
C TRP A 402 7.35 -3.84 24.65
N PRO A 403 8.39 -4.71 24.58
CA PRO A 403 8.70 -5.62 25.67
C PRO A 403 9.12 -4.89 26.96
N ARG A 404 9.80 -3.73 26.84
CA ARG A 404 10.20 -2.92 28.01
C ARG A 404 8.99 -2.25 28.66
N GLN A 405 8.03 -1.77 27.87
CA GLN A 405 6.79 -1.21 28.39
C GLN A 405 5.99 -2.27 29.16
N VAL A 406 5.83 -3.47 28.58
CA VAL A 406 5.14 -4.59 29.23
C VAL A 406 5.84 -5.01 30.52
N ALA A 407 7.17 -5.11 30.54
CA ALA A 407 7.93 -5.42 31.75
C ALA A 407 7.77 -4.35 32.85
N LEU A 408 7.65 -3.07 32.47
CA LEU A 408 7.35 -1.99 33.43
C LEU A 408 5.96 -2.16 34.03
N ILE A 409 4.95 -2.46 33.20
CA ILE A 409 3.58 -2.72 33.65
C ILE A 409 3.53 -3.94 34.56
N ALA A 410 4.26 -5.01 34.22
CA ALA A 410 4.37 -6.21 35.04
C ALA A 410 4.97 -5.91 36.40
N ARG A 411 6.01 -5.10 36.47
CA ARG A 411 6.63 -4.68 37.74
C ARG A 411 5.60 -3.95 38.61
N GLU A 412 4.83 -3.02 38.07
CA GLU A 412 3.83 -2.28 38.85
C GLU A 412 2.66 -3.19 39.27
N TYR A 413 2.24 -4.13 38.40
CA TYR A 413 1.23 -5.13 38.75
C TYR A 413 1.66 -6.04 39.88
N HIS A 414 2.88 -6.58 39.84
CA HIS A 414 3.40 -7.47 40.85
C HIS A 414 3.73 -6.76 42.19
N ALA A 415 3.91 -5.43 42.17
CA ALA A 415 4.08 -4.62 43.37
C ALA A 415 2.77 -4.43 44.17
N LEU A 416 1.58 -4.73 43.54
CA LEU A 416 0.31 -4.68 44.27
C LEU A 416 0.21 -5.80 45.31
N PRO A 417 -0.50 -5.58 46.43
CA PRO A 417 -0.85 -6.66 47.38
C PRO A 417 -1.57 -7.81 46.64
N ALA A 418 -1.33 -9.07 47.07
CA ALA A 418 -1.89 -10.24 46.43
C ALA A 418 -3.42 -10.19 46.33
N ALA A 419 -4.09 -9.79 47.42
CA ALA A 419 -5.55 -9.66 47.44
C ALA A 419 -6.07 -8.57 46.46
N GLN A 420 -5.30 -7.53 46.20
CA GLN A 420 -5.67 -6.50 45.23
C GLN A 420 -5.45 -7.00 43.80
N ARG A 421 -4.37 -7.72 43.53
CA ARG A 421 -4.05 -8.27 42.20
C ARG A 421 -5.16 -9.16 41.63
N GLU A 422 -5.81 -9.95 42.52
CA GLU A 422 -6.91 -10.86 42.14
C GLU A 422 -8.11 -10.13 41.58
N HIS A 423 -8.24 -8.83 41.83
CA HIS A 423 -9.35 -7.97 41.38
C HIS A 423 -8.86 -6.78 40.53
N THR A 424 -7.65 -6.86 39.99
CA THR A 424 -7.04 -5.80 39.20
C THR A 424 -6.93 -6.22 37.73
N THR A 425 -7.60 -5.50 36.86
CA THR A 425 -7.46 -5.61 35.40
C THR A 425 -6.35 -4.73 34.86
N ILE A 426 -5.94 -4.93 33.60
CA ILE A 426 -5.07 -4.00 32.86
C ILE A 426 -5.93 -3.31 31.80
N LEU A 427 -5.97 -1.97 31.84
CA LEU A 427 -6.72 -1.13 30.93
C LEU A 427 -5.74 -0.27 30.12
N THR A 428 -5.86 -0.25 28.80
CA THR A 428 -4.96 0.52 27.92
C THR A 428 -5.69 1.59 27.13
N GLY A 429 -4.99 2.68 26.82
CA GLY A 429 -5.51 3.79 26.04
C GLY A 429 -5.58 3.50 24.56
N ASN A 430 -4.66 2.69 24.01
CA ASN A 430 -4.64 2.38 22.59
C ASN A 430 -4.54 0.88 22.29
N TYR A 431 -4.77 0.51 21.03
CA TYR A 431 -4.76 -0.88 20.54
C TYR A 431 -3.35 -1.48 20.48
N GLY A 432 -2.30 -0.67 20.29
CA GLY A 432 -0.91 -1.12 20.26
C GLY A 432 -0.46 -1.62 21.63
N GLU A 433 -0.75 -0.87 22.68
CA GLU A 433 -0.51 -1.25 24.08
C GLU A 433 -1.25 -2.54 24.45
N ALA A 434 -2.54 -2.64 24.09
CA ALA A 434 -3.33 -3.85 24.32
C ALA A 434 -2.74 -5.06 23.59
N GLY A 435 -2.36 -4.88 22.31
CA GLY A 435 -1.71 -5.93 21.52
C GLY A 435 -0.35 -6.35 22.07
N ALA A 436 0.46 -5.39 22.57
CA ALA A 436 1.75 -5.67 23.21
C ALA A 436 1.56 -6.51 24.48
N LEU A 437 0.58 -6.15 25.30
CA LEU A 437 0.24 -6.91 26.51
C LEU A 437 -0.28 -8.31 26.20
N GLN A 438 -1.11 -8.47 25.18
CA GLN A 438 -1.53 -9.81 24.73
C GLN A 438 -0.35 -10.64 24.22
N ARG A 439 0.62 -10.02 23.56
CA ARG A 439 1.78 -10.72 22.98
C ARG A 439 2.84 -11.09 24.01
N PHE A 440 3.18 -10.17 24.89
CA PHE A 440 4.31 -10.30 25.81
C PHE A 440 3.89 -10.56 27.27
N GLY A 441 2.74 -10.05 27.69
CA GLY A 441 2.26 -10.11 29.08
C GLY A 441 2.14 -11.52 29.68
N PRO A 442 1.70 -12.57 28.93
CA PRO A 442 1.63 -13.93 29.47
C PRO A 442 2.97 -14.47 29.98
N ALA A 443 4.10 -14.08 29.35
CA ALA A 443 5.44 -14.46 29.80
C ALA A 443 5.82 -13.83 31.16
N ASP A 444 5.25 -12.65 31.45
CA ASP A 444 5.47 -11.90 32.68
C ASP A 444 4.35 -12.15 33.73
N GLY A 445 3.46 -13.11 33.49
CA GLY A 445 2.36 -13.47 34.41
C GLY A 445 1.28 -12.40 34.56
N LEU A 446 1.09 -11.57 33.54
CA LEU A 446 0.04 -10.55 33.53
C LEU A 446 -1.32 -11.14 33.15
N PRO A 447 -2.44 -10.61 33.72
CA PRO A 447 -3.79 -10.94 33.28
C PRO A 447 -4.06 -10.39 31.87
N ALA A 448 -5.22 -10.69 31.32
CA ALA A 448 -5.68 -10.14 30.05
C ALA A 448 -5.75 -8.60 30.11
N ALA A 449 -5.36 -7.96 29.01
CA ALA A 449 -5.50 -6.52 28.85
C ALA A 449 -6.78 -6.17 28.08
N TYR A 450 -7.40 -5.07 28.47
CA TYR A 450 -8.62 -4.53 27.89
C TYR A 450 -8.35 -3.11 27.37
N SER A 451 -9.04 -2.73 26.30
CA SER A 451 -8.93 -1.37 25.74
C SER A 451 -10.26 -0.91 25.17
N GLY A 452 -10.51 0.37 25.26
CA GLY A 452 -11.60 1.04 24.55
C GLY A 452 -11.34 1.22 23.05
N ALA A 453 -10.11 1.00 22.59
CA ALA A 453 -9.69 1.29 21.24
C ALA A 453 -10.18 0.23 20.22
N ASN A 454 -10.81 0.71 19.15
CA ASN A 454 -11.20 -0.07 17.98
C ASN A 454 -11.90 -1.41 18.37
N ASN A 455 -11.46 -2.54 17.80
CA ASN A 455 -12.08 -3.84 18.08
C ASN A 455 -11.89 -4.37 19.50
N PHE A 456 -10.89 -3.89 20.23
CA PHE A 456 -10.74 -4.26 21.63
C PHE A 456 -11.98 -3.89 22.46
N TRP A 457 -12.61 -2.74 22.15
CA TRP A 457 -13.87 -2.37 22.79
C TRP A 457 -15.00 -3.35 22.51
N LEU A 458 -15.09 -3.85 21.25
CA LEU A 458 -16.11 -4.83 20.84
C LEU A 458 -15.88 -6.22 21.44
N TRP A 459 -14.64 -6.57 21.81
CA TRP A 459 -14.33 -7.85 22.44
C TRP A 459 -14.75 -7.91 23.91
N GLY A 460 -15.20 -6.80 24.47
CA GLY A 460 -15.90 -6.73 25.74
C GLY A 460 -15.13 -6.08 26.87
N PRO A 461 -15.84 -5.80 27.97
CA PRO A 461 -15.28 -5.17 29.16
C PRO A 461 -14.46 -6.16 30.00
N PRO A 462 -13.68 -5.64 30.97
CA PRO A 462 -13.07 -6.44 32.02
C PRO A 462 -14.08 -7.30 32.80
N PRO A 463 -13.63 -8.35 33.50
CA PRO A 463 -14.47 -9.17 34.37
C PRO A 463 -15.21 -8.34 35.42
N ALA A 464 -16.45 -8.72 35.72
CA ALA A 464 -17.26 -7.98 36.69
C ALA A 464 -16.68 -7.94 38.12
N GLY A 465 -15.82 -8.90 38.45
CA GLY A 465 -15.14 -8.95 39.76
C GLY A 465 -13.92 -8.04 39.87
N ASP A 466 -13.42 -7.49 38.77
CA ASP A 466 -12.29 -6.59 38.78
C ASP A 466 -12.78 -5.17 39.12
N VAL A 467 -12.39 -4.67 40.27
CA VAL A 467 -12.79 -3.35 40.76
C VAL A 467 -11.64 -2.33 40.73
N ASP A 468 -10.43 -2.81 40.48
CA ASP A 468 -9.21 -2.02 40.36
C ASP A 468 -8.62 -2.18 38.95
N ALA A 469 -7.79 -1.25 38.54
CA ALA A 469 -7.11 -1.27 37.24
C ALA A 469 -5.68 -0.72 37.31
N ILE A 470 -4.75 -1.37 36.56
CA ILE A 470 -3.58 -0.69 36.06
C ILE A 470 -3.96 -0.08 34.72
N ALA A 471 -3.97 1.26 34.66
CA ALA A 471 -4.36 2.00 33.48
C ALA A 471 -3.10 2.58 32.80
N VAL A 472 -2.87 2.19 31.54
CA VAL A 472 -1.77 2.63 30.70
C VAL A 472 -2.31 3.66 29.73
N ASN A 473 -1.72 4.85 29.67
CA ASN A 473 -2.11 5.93 28.75
C ASN A 473 -3.65 6.23 28.74
N PRO A 474 -4.31 6.32 29.89
CA PRO A 474 -5.76 6.48 29.93
C PRO A 474 -6.20 7.91 29.61
N ASP A 475 -7.45 8.10 29.16
CA ASP A 475 -8.14 9.36 29.39
C ASP A 475 -8.28 9.58 30.92
N LEU A 476 -7.43 10.43 31.45
CA LEU A 476 -7.35 10.68 32.89
C LEU A 476 -8.63 11.30 33.47
N ARG A 477 -9.40 12.03 32.66
CA ARG A 477 -10.69 12.62 33.10
C ARG A 477 -11.72 11.51 33.29
N LEU A 478 -11.80 10.60 32.32
CA LEU A 478 -12.66 9.43 32.39
C LEU A 478 -12.25 8.53 33.55
N LEU A 479 -10.96 8.22 33.70
CA LEU A 479 -10.48 7.36 34.77
C LEU A 479 -10.83 7.92 36.15
N ARG A 480 -10.63 9.23 36.39
CA ARG A 480 -10.98 9.90 37.67
C ARG A 480 -12.47 9.97 37.93
N ARG A 481 -13.30 9.97 36.89
CA ARG A 481 -14.75 9.94 37.02
C ARG A 481 -15.24 8.55 37.49
N GLU A 482 -14.67 7.51 36.95
CA GLU A 482 -15.14 6.14 37.16
C GLU A 482 -14.51 5.45 38.36
N PHE A 483 -13.32 5.86 38.82
CA PHE A 483 -12.63 5.25 39.96
C PHE A 483 -12.56 6.20 41.19
N THR A 484 -12.49 5.59 42.37
CA THR A 484 -12.43 6.34 43.64
C THR A 484 -11.08 6.99 43.85
N THR A 485 -9.99 6.26 43.56
CA THR A 485 -8.63 6.81 43.59
C THR A 485 -7.90 6.51 42.29
N VAL A 486 -7.05 7.47 41.88
CA VAL A 486 -6.20 7.35 40.69
C VAL A 486 -4.83 7.89 41.03
N ARG A 487 -3.82 7.03 41.05
CA ARG A 487 -2.47 7.37 41.45
C ARG A 487 -1.46 7.03 40.35
N LEU A 488 -0.68 8.00 39.90
CA LEU A 488 0.45 7.78 38.98
C LEU A 488 1.49 6.90 39.69
N VAL A 489 1.89 5.80 39.02
CA VAL A 489 2.87 4.86 39.58
C VAL A 489 4.14 4.79 38.75
N ALA A 490 4.06 5.01 37.45
CA ALA A 490 5.23 5.02 36.58
C ALA A 490 5.01 5.92 35.36
N ILE A 491 6.12 6.32 34.75
CA ILE A 491 6.16 6.94 33.41
C ILE A 491 7.08 6.06 32.57
N TYR A 492 6.58 5.63 31.43
CA TYR A 492 7.35 4.80 30.52
C TYR A 492 8.42 5.63 29.78
N THR A 493 9.56 5.01 29.56
CA THR A 493 10.60 5.50 28.65
C THR A 493 11.24 4.31 27.94
N ASN A 494 11.45 4.43 26.63
CA ASN A 494 12.10 3.40 25.84
C ASN A 494 13.59 3.23 26.20
N GLY A 495 14.17 4.17 26.94
CA GLY A 495 15.55 4.14 27.43
C GLY A 495 16.60 4.39 26.35
N LEU A 496 16.17 4.76 25.14
CA LEU A 496 17.03 5.08 24.01
C LEU A 496 16.98 6.57 23.66
N GLY A 497 16.04 7.33 24.27
CA GLY A 497 15.79 8.73 23.96
C GLY A 497 15.21 8.93 22.55
N VAL A 498 14.60 7.90 21.98
CA VAL A 498 13.92 7.97 20.69
C VAL A 498 12.49 8.46 20.92
N SER A 499 12.09 9.50 20.22
CA SER A 499 10.71 10.00 20.28
C SER A 499 9.79 9.09 19.46
N ASP A 500 8.80 8.51 20.12
CA ASP A 500 7.68 7.73 19.58
C ASP A 500 6.40 8.10 20.35
N ASP A 501 5.24 7.53 19.97
CA ASP A 501 3.97 7.81 20.63
C ASP A 501 3.90 7.24 22.06
N GLU A 502 4.76 6.29 22.41
CA GLU A 502 4.77 5.64 23.72
C GLU A 502 5.75 6.32 24.71
N GLU A 503 6.68 7.15 24.24
CA GLU A 503 7.64 7.82 25.12
C GLU A 503 6.94 8.85 26.03
N GLY A 504 7.06 8.67 27.33
CA GLY A 504 6.39 9.51 28.33
C GLY A 504 5.00 9.03 28.74
N VAL A 505 4.52 7.90 28.21
CA VAL A 505 3.23 7.32 28.59
C VAL A 505 3.15 7.09 30.08
N GLN A 506 2.06 7.54 30.69
CA GLN A 506 1.81 7.49 32.11
C GLN A 506 1.03 6.22 32.48
N ILE A 507 1.46 5.58 33.57
CA ILE A 507 0.85 4.36 34.12
C ILE A 507 0.27 4.69 35.49
N TYR A 508 -1.00 4.37 35.68
CA TYR A 508 -1.76 4.66 36.90
C TYR A 508 -2.26 3.36 37.53
N VAL A 509 -2.34 3.36 38.86
CA VAL A 509 -3.18 2.44 39.63
C VAL A 509 -4.47 3.18 39.96
N ALA A 510 -5.59 2.66 39.49
CA ALA A 510 -6.94 3.14 39.76
C ALA A 510 -7.65 2.13 40.65
N THR A 511 -8.26 2.57 41.74
CA THR A 511 -8.93 1.65 42.69
C THR A 511 -10.35 2.07 42.98
N GLY A 512 -11.18 1.07 43.23
CA GLY A 512 -12.57 1.24 43.61
C GLY A 512 -13.42 1.78 42.47
N LEU A 513 -13.66 0.93 41.46
CA LEU A 513 -14.59 1.25 40.37
C LEU A 513 -15.97 1.60 40.97
N ARG A 514 -16.50 2.78 40.63
CA ARG A 514 -17.73 3.33 41.24
C ARG A 514 -19.00 2.65 40.77
N SER A 515 -18.95 1.97 39.62
CA SER A 515 -20.09 1.27 39.01
C SER A 515 -19.61 -0.03 38.39
N SER A 516 -20.49 -0.80 37.77
CA SER A 516 -20.07 -2.02 37.06
C SER A 516 -19.37 -1.69 35.72
N TRP A 517 -18.45 -2.55 35.30
CA TRP A 517 -17.81 -2.43 33.98
C TRP A 517 -18.85 -2.34 32.85
N ALA A 518 -19.94 -3.13 32.93
CA ALA A 518 -21.00 -3.08 31.92
C ALA A 518 -21.65 -1.67 31.80
N ALA A 519 -21.76 -0.95 32.90
CA ALA A 519 -22.37 0.39 32.92
C ALA A 519 -21.40 1.46 32.39
N VAL A 520 -20.09 1.35 32.72
CA VAL A 520 -19.10 2.36 32.35
C VAL A 520 -18.43 2.11 31.01
N TRP A 521 -18.41 0.86 30.51
CA TRP A 521 -17.70 0.45 29.30
C TRP A 521 -18.07 1.26 28.04
N PRO A 522 -19.33 1.63 27.81
CA PRO A 522 -19.67 2.50 26.68
C PRO A 522 -18.93 3.83 26.64
N ALA A 523 -18.51 4.35 27.81
CA ALA A 523 -17.77 5.61 27.89
C ALA A 523 -16.29 5.45 27.53
N PHE A 524 -15.75 4.25 27.56
CA PHE A 524 -14.36 3.95 27.14
C PHE A 524 -14.20 3.77 25.64
N ARG A 525 -15.29 3.74 24.88
CA ARG A 525 -15.22 3.53 23.43
C ARG A 525 -14.45 4.63 22.74
N ASP A 526 -13.38 4.22 22.03
CA ASP A 526 -12.55 5.07 21.22
C ASP A 526 -12.31 4.41 19.84
N TYR A 527 -12.80 5.07 18.78
CA TYR A 527 -12.64 4.63 17.41
C TYR A 527 -11.72 5.65 16.70
N ALA A 528 -10.41 5.42 16.77
CA ALA A 528 -9.37 6.29 16.25
C ALA A 528 -8.49 5.60 15.18
#